data_d6c752eb7266cf244f7b1cc0399dd37f
#
_entry.id   d6c752eb7266cf244f7b1cc0399dd37f
#
_cell.length_a   1.000
_cell.length_b   1.000
_cell.length_c   1.000
_cell.angle_alpha   90.00
_cell.angle_beta   90.00
_cell.angle_gamma   90.00
#
_symmetry.space_group_name_H-M   'P 1'
#
loop_
_entity.id
_entity.type
_entity.pdbx_description
1 polymer ?
#
loop_
_entity_poly.entity_id
_entity_poly.type
_entity_poly.pdbx_seq_one_letter_code
_entity_poly.pdbx_strand_id
1 'polypeptide(L)'
;MNKMLLVFATVLSTFSITFSQFSLELPEYAIEGVATHVPITFEGEPQNSIQIGALKYAVKDNDGSHFVDIYFVRNKTKQFDAYGAAPAVIPSWWAVVPPLVAIIMALLIKEVLVALLMGIFIGAATLGFYTGGFSGIFSGFLAVLDHYILSALNDPDHLSVVLFSLLIGSIVAIISKNGGMKGIVNRIVKYAQTRRSGMMTTYFLGIAIFFDDYANSLVVGNTMRPVTDKLKISREKLAYIVDSTAAPVSAIAFVTTWIGAELGYISSAMDKINANGVVVSEGVYSIFVNSLAYSFYPILTLVFMFLLIRSQRDYGPMLKAENNALRGDTKAFGSSTEDLNYDEFEPVTTTKVRAFNALIPVMIIVLGTLVGLVYTGVSSWRNEFAALGLASDISFFDGLAKADPGSVTGIQKVGAIIGAANSYSALLWASMAALFVAVLLTVSQRIMSLKDTMETVVQGIKTM
;
A
#
# COMPACT_ATOMS: atom_id res chain seq x y z
N MET A 1 -39.70 -9.10 69.53
CA MET A 1 -39.90 -9.41 68.14
C MET A 1 -39.55 -8.24 67.18
N ASN A 2 -39.57 -6.97 67.62
CA ASN A 2 -39.34 -5.81 66.76
C ASN A 2 -37.86 -5.38 66.57
N LYS A 3 -36.93 -5.85 67.41
CA LYS A 3 -35.51 -5.52 67.23
C LYS A 3 -34.75 -6.44 66.24
N MET A 4 -35.22 -7.65 66.02
CA MET A 4 -34.62 -8.59 65.07
C MET A 4 -35.04 -8.33 63.63
N LEU A 5 -36.25 -7.77 63.41
CA LEU A 5 -36.70 -7.34 62.08
C LEU A 5 -36.00 -6.08 61.60
N LEU A 6 -35.62 -5.17 62.55
CA LEU A 6 -34.88 -3.96 62.16
C LEU A 6 -33.42 -4.24 61.76
N VAL A 7 -32.78 -5.25 62.38
CA VAL A 7 -31.43 -5.68 62.02
C VAL A 7 -31.40 -6.42 60.64
N PHE A 8 -32.47 -7.19 60.36
CA PHE A 8 -32.59 -7.85 59.05
C PHE A 8 -32.91 -6.86 57.94
N ALA A 9 -33.71 -5.83 58.21
CA ALA A 9 -33.98 -4.77 57.24
C ALA A 9 -32.73 -3.87 56.96
N THR A 10 -31.90 -3.63 58.01
CA THR A 10 -30.65 -2.88 57.83
C THR A 10 -29.54 -3.68 57.17
N VAL A 11 -29.51 -5.00 57.27
CA VAL A 11 -28.56 -5.88 56.58
C VAL A 11 -28.98 -6.11 55.12
N LEU A 12 -30.30 -6.10 54.81
CA LEU A 12 -30.80 -6.19 53.43
C LEU A 12 -30.66 -4.87 52.67
N SER A 13 -30.53 -3.72 53.34
CA SER A 13 -30.32 -2.43 52.66
C SER A 13 -28.87 -2.12 52.36
N THR A 14 -27.90 -2.95 52.80
CA THR A 14 -26.48 -2.82 52.49
C THR A 14 -25.98 -3.77 51.42
N PHE A 15 -26.83 -4.70 50.93
CA PHE A 15 -26.59 -5.40 49.68
C PHE A 15 -27.35 -4.70 48.54
N SER A 16 -26.95 -3.48 48.22
CA SER A 16 -27.18 -2.95 46.90
C SER A 16 -26.28 -3.78 45.97
N ILE A 17 -26.85 -4.85 45.39
CA ILE A 17 -26.33 -5.41 44.16
C ILE A 17 -26.49 -4.28 43.14
N THR A 18 -25.45 -3.48 42.95
CA THR A 18 -25.36 -2.57 41.84
C THR A 18 -25.27 -3.46 40.61
N PHE A 19 -26.43 -3.76 39.99
CA PHE A 19 -26.45 -4.23 38.63
C PHE A 19 -25.69 -3.14 37.84
N SER A 20 -24.63 -3.51 37.16
CA SER A 20 -23.93 -2.58 36.30
C SER A 20 -24.92 -2.13 35.24
N GLN A 21 -25.22 -0.84 35.20
CA GLN A 21 -26.17 -0.23 34.25
C GLN A 21 -25.62 -0.29 32.80
N PHE A 22 -24.54 -0.99 32.60
CA PHE A 22 -23.86 -1.14 31.30
C PHE A 22 -23.08 -2.47 31.25
N SER A 23 -22.88 -2.98 30.03
CA SER A 23 -21.99 -4.09 29.73
C SER A 23 -20.83 -3.60 28.83
N LEU A 24 -19.66 -4.24 28.99
CA LEU A 24 -18.47 -3.97 28.19
C LEU A 24 -18.14 -5.21 27.34
N GLU A 25 -17.88 -5.00 26.07
CA GLU A 25 -17.36 -6.05 25.18
C GLU A 25 -15.83 -6.04 25.24
N LEU A 26 -15.26 -6.71 26.25
CA LEU A 26 -13.81 -6.75 26.43
C LEU A 26 -13.15 -7.57 25.31
N PRO A 27 -12.06 -7.07 24.73
CA PRO A 27 -11.31 -7.81 23.70
C PRO A 27 -10.57 -9.01 24.32
N GLU A 28 -10.27 -9.99 23.50
CA GLU A 28 -9.51 -11.19 23.92
C GLU A 28 -8.07 -10.84 24.35
N TYR A 29 -7.48 -9.82 23.72
CA TYR A 29 -6.15 -9.30 24.04
C TYR A 29 -6.10 -7.78 23.90
N ALA A 30 -5.11 -7.17 24.55
CA ALA A 30 -4.81 -5.74 24.43
C ALA A 30 -3.30 -5.50 24.45
N ILE A 31 -2.85 -4.42 23.81
CA ILE A 31 -1.44 -4.02 23.86
C ILE A 31 -1.23 -3.05 25.02
N GLU A 32 -0.24 -3.33 25.88
CA GLU A 32 0.05 -2.53 27.06
C GLU A 32 0.34 -1.07 26.71
N GLY A 33 -0.40 -0.15 27.35
CA GLY A 33 -0.22 1.30 27.16
C GLY A 33 -0.80 1.86 25.86
N VAL A 34 -1.49 1.04 25.07
CA VAL A 34 -2.23 1.48 23.87
C VAL A 34 -3.70 1.59 24.21
N ALA A 35 -4.35 2.70 23.79
CA ALA A 35 -5.79 2.87 23.94
C ALA A 35 -6.51 1.76 23.18
N THR A 36 -7.33 0.98 23.90
CA THR A 36 -8.17 -0.06 23.31
C THR A 36 -9.61 0.43 23.34
N HIS A 37 -10.23 0.41 22.19
CA HIS A 37 -11.60 0.82 21.99
C HIS A 37 -12.53 -0.29 22.46
N VAL A 38 -13.26 -0.07 23.54
CA VAL A 38 -14.13 -1.07 24.15
C VAL A 38 -15.58 -0.64 23.96
N PRO A 39 -16.37 -1.37 23.16
CA PRO A 39 -17.80 -1.12 23.01
C PRO A 39 -18.51 -1.23 24.35
N ILE A 40 -19.52 -0.36 24.56
CA ILE A 40 -20.34 -0.32 25.73
C ILE A 40 -21.82 -0.33 25.35
N THR A 41 -22.59 -1.19 26.01
CA THR A 41 -24.05 -1.23 25.87
C THR A 41 -24.67 -0.82 27.17
N PHE A 42 -25.59 0.16 27.16
CA PHE A 42 -26.34 0.62 28.31
C PHE A 42 -27.69 -0.12 28.41
N GLU A 43 -28.07 -0.52 29.61
CA GLU A 43 -29.41 -1.07 29.91
C GLU A 43 -30.50 0.02 30.13
N GLY A 44 -30.14 1.30 29.89
CA GLY A 44 -31.00 2.48 30.07
C GLY A 44 -30.49 3.67 29.25
N GLU A 45 -30.72 4.88 29.73
CA GLU A 45 -30.23 6.08 29.05
C GLU A 45 -28.69 6.10 29.01
N PRO A 46 -28.07 6.45 27.85
CA PRO A 46 -26.62 6.54 27.71
C PRO A 46 -26.03 7.58 28.70
N GLN A 47 -24.92 7.23 29.32
CA GLN A 47 -24.22 8.11 30.26
C GLN A 47 -22.96 8.68 29.59
N ASN A 48 -22.63 9.93 29.88
CA ASN A 48 -21.42 10.58 29.36
C ASN A 48 -20.09 10.06 29.96
N SER A 49 -20.19 9.24 31.02
CA SER A 49 -19.02 8.63 31.68
C SER A 49 -19.42 7.42 32.50
N ILE A 50 -18.55 6.43 32.55
CA ILE A 50 -18.71 5.23 33.39
C ILE A 50 -17.56 5.13 34.38
N GLN A 51 -17.77 4.40 35.46
CA GLN A 51 -16.75 4.11 36.46
C GLN A 51 -16.44 2.61 36.48
N ILE A 52 -15.17 2.28 36.26
CA ILE A 52 -14.65 0.91 36.32
C ILE A 52 -13.60 0.88 37.42
N GLY A 53 -13.89 0.19 38.50
CA GLY A 53 -13.06 0.21 39.72
C GLY A 53 -12.91 1.63 40.29
N ALA A 54 -11.69 2.10 40.41
CA ALA A 54 -11.37 3.46 40.90
C ALA A 54 -11.26 4.52 39.78
N LEU A 55 -11.34 4.11 38.51
CA LEU A 55 -11.11 5.00 37.36
C LEU A 55 -12.44 5.39 36.71
N LYS A 56 -12.52 6.64 36.29
CA LYS A 56 -13.65 7.19 35.51
C LYS A 56 -13.26 7.32 34.06
N TYR A 57 -14.04 6.76 33.13
CA TYR A 57 -13.85 6.78 31.71
C TYR A 57 -14.95 7.64 31.06
N ALA A 58 -14.54 8.50 30.13
CA ALA A 58 -15.49 9.24 29.31
C ALA A 58 -16.08 8.30 28.24
N VAL A 59 -17.39 8.28 28.11
CA VAL A 59 -18.07 7.57 27.03
C VAL A 59 -18.05 8.46 25.79
N LYS A 60 -17.66 7.88 24.70
CA LYS A 60 -17.68 8.48 23.37
C LYS A 60 -18.83 7.89 22.57
N ASP A 61 -19.39 8.66 21.69
CA ASP A 61 -20.49 8.27 20.80
C ASP A 61 -20.01 8.44 19.36
N ASN A 62 -20.22 7.41 18.54
CA ASN A 62 -19.99 7.46 17.11
C ASN A 62 -21.20 6.81 16.43
N ASP A 63 -22.05 7.63 15.79
CA ASP A 63 -23.25 7.23 15.07
C ASP A 63 -24.21 6.29 15.88
N GLY A 64 -24.37 6.57 17.17
CA GLY A 64 -25.24 5.80 18.05
C GLY A 64 -24.58 4.57 18.68
N SER A 65 -23.31 4.31 18.40
CA SER A 65 -22.51 3.29 19.06
C SER A 65 -21.66 3.92 20.15
N HIS A 66 -21.85 3.47 21.40
CA HIS A 66 -21.11 3.98 22.55
C HIS A 66 -19.86 3.17 22.83
N PHE A 67 -18.76 3.83 23.21
CA PHE A 67 -17.51 3.15 23.55
C PHE A 67 -16.66 3.94 24.55
N VAL A 68 -15.69 3.26 25.13
CA VAL A 68 -14.70 3.85 26.04
C VAL A 68 -13.29 3.42 25.65
N ASP A 69 -12.34 4.35 25.75
CA ASP A 69 -10.94 4.05 25.51
C ASP A 69 -10.29 3.60 26.82
N ILE A 70 -9.82 2.37 26.86
CA ILE A 70 -9.19 1.76 28.02
C ILE A 70 -7.72 1.48 27.73
N TYR A 71 -6.84 1.97 28.60
CA TYR A 71 -5.42 1.65 28.60
C TYR A 71 -5.19 0.46 29.53
N PHE A 72 -5.00 -0.72 28.95
CA PHE A 72 -4.73 -1.91 29.75
C PHE A 72 -3.29 -1.94 30.24
N VAL A 73 -3.10 -2.31 31.51
CA VAL A 73 -1.81 -2.50 32.13
C VAL A 73 -1.77 -3.91 32.71
N ARG A 74 -0.72 -4.67 32.41
CA ARG A 74 -0.57 -6.10 32.70
C ARG A 74 -0.97 -6.52 34.11
N ASN A 75 -0.67 -5.72 35.13
CA ASN A 75 -0.93 -6.04 36.50
C ASN A 75 -2.21 -5.40 37.07
N LYS A 76 -3.03 -4.75 36.24
CA LYS A 76 -4.23 -4.01 36.66
C LYS A 76 -5.51 -4.48 35.94
N THR A 77 -5.52 -5.66 35.37
CA THR A 77 -6.66 -6.19 34.60
C THR A 77 -7.79 -6.70 35.48
N LYS A 78 -7.53 -7.07 36.74
CA LYS A 78 -8.54 -7.63 37.69
C LYS A 78 -9.79 -6.74 37.91
N GLN A 79 -9.68 -5.45 37.69
CA GLN A 79 -10.84 -4.54 37.80
C GLN A 79 -11.87 -4.76 36.69
N PHE A 80 -11.52 -5.48 35.63
CA PHE A 80 -12.39 -5.79 34.50
C PHE A 80 -13.08 -7.17 34.66
N ASP A 81 -12.68 -8.00 35.60
CA ASP A 81 -13.23 -9.35 35.79
C ASP A 81 -14.74 -9.34 36.09
N ALA A 82 -15.28 -8.22 36.56
CA ALA A 82 -16.72 -8.03 36.78
C ALA A 82 -17.53 -7.88 35.49
N TYR A 83 -16.86 -7.54 34.35
CA TYR A 83 -17.50 -7.27 33.08
C TYR A 83 -17.22 -8.37 32.03
N GLY A 84 -16.39 -9.34 32.35
CA GLY A 84 -16.02 -10.46 31.49
C GLY A 84 -14.59 -10.96 31.74
N ALA A 85 -14.13 -11.86 30.90
CA ALA A 85 -12.73 -12.30 30.95
C ALA A 85 -11.80 -11.12 30.65
N ALA A 86 -10.90 -10.80 31.57
CA ALA A 86 -9.94 -9.72 31.35
C ALA A 86 -9.02 -10.03 30.16
N PRO A 87 -8.73 -9.06 29.31
CA PRO A 87 -7.90 -9.29 28.13
C PRO A 87 -6.46 -9.70 28.49
N ALA A 88 -5.86 -10.55 27.65
CA ALA A 88 -4.45 -10.87 27.73
C ALA A 88 -3.62 -9.64 27.32
N VAL A 89 -2.83 -9.07 28.23
CA VAL A 89 -2.07 -7.84 27.98
C VAL A 89 -0.66 -8.18 27.45
N ILE A 90 -0.42 -7.77 26.21
CA ILE A 90 0.84 -8.00 25.49
C ILE A 90 1.73 -6.75 25.62
N PRO A 91 3.02 -6.88 25.95
CA PRO A 91 3.92 -5.73 25.99
C PRO A 91 4.00 -5.04 24.63
N SER A 92 3.94 -3.70 24.59
CA SER A 92 3.94 -2.92 23.35
C SER A 92 5.15 -3.18 22.44
N TRP A 93 6.34 -3.46 23.01
CA TRP A 93 7.52 -3.75 22.21
C TRP A 93 7.42 -5.04 21.39
N TRP A 94 6.55 -6.00 21.79
CA TRP A 94 6.28 -7.21 21.01
C TRP A 94 5.64 -6.91 19.65
N ALA A 95 4.97 -5.77 19.49
CA ALA A 95 4.39 -5.39 18.21
C ALA A 95 5.45 -5.19 17.10
N VAL A 96 6.71 -4.89 17.49
CA VAL A 96 7.83 -4.71 16.57
C VAL A 96 8.47 -6.04 16.14
N VAL A 97 8.30 -7.10 16.92
CA VAL A 97 8.99 -8.40 16.69
C VAL A 97 8.57 -9.07 15.38
N PRO A 98 7.27 -9.23 15.03
CA PRO A 98 6.87 -9.86 13.78
C PRO A 98 7.45 -9.20 12.51
N PRO A 99 7.32 -7.87 12.30
CA PRO A 99 7.89 -7.22 11.14
C PRO A 99 9.42 -7.27 11.12
N LEU A 100 10.07 -7.17 12.29
CA LEU A 100 11.53 -7.24 12.38
C LEU A 100 12.04 -8.63 12.02
N VAL A 101 11.36 -9.69 12.46
CA VAL A 101 11.68 -11.06 12.04
C VAL A 101 11.49 -11.25 10.55
N ALA A 102 10.39 -10.76 9.96
CA ALA A 102 10.18 -10.83 8.52
C ALA A 102 11.33 -10.17 7.74
N ILE A 103 11.79 -8.98 8.16
CA ILE A 103 12.91 -8.28 7.53
C ILE A 103 14.22 -9.08 7.68
N ILE A 104 14.54 -9.53 8.88
CA ILE A 104 15.77 -10.31 9.14
C ILE A 104 15.78 -11.61 8.32
N MET A 105 14.65 -12.33 8.31
CA MET A 105 14.52 -13.57 7.54
C MET A 105 14.63 -13.33 6.04
N ALA A 106 14.03 -12.25 5.51
CA ALA A 106 14.19 -11.87 4.10
C ALA A 106 15.65 -11.63 3.72
N LEU A 107 16.42 -10.98 4.58
CA LEU A 107 17.84 -10.74 4.36
C LEU A 107 18.69 -12.03 4.46
N LEU A 108 18.33 -12.95 5.36
CA LEU A 108 19.09 -14.19 5.59
C LEU A 108 18.76 -15.28 4.57
N ILE A 109 17.48 -15.54 4.34
CA ILE A 109 16.98 -16.64 3.49
C ILE A 109 16.90 -16.21 2.03
N LYS A 110 16.70 -14.89 1.76
CA LYS A 110 16.47 -14.31 0.43
C LYS A 110 15.19 -14.81 -0.27
N GLU A 111 14.26 -15.38 0.50
CA GLU A 111 12.95 -15.85 0.07
C GLU A 111 11.87 -15.05 0.78
N VAL A 112 11.22 -14.13 0.04
CA VAL A 112 10.29 -13.14 0.61
C VAL A 112 9.04 -13.82 1.16
N LEU A 113 8.46 -14.80 0.45
CA LEU A 113 7.25 -15.49 0.90
C LEU A 113 7.46 -16.19 2.24
N VAL A 114 8.57 -16.92 2.40
CA VAL A 114 8.92 -17.60 3.66
C VAL A 114 9.11 -16.58 4.77
N ALA A 115 9.81 -15.48 4.49
CA ALA A 115 10.07 -14.43 5.47
C ALA A 115 8.79 -13.76 5.98
N LEU A 116 7.86 -13.42 5.07
CA LEU A 116 6.56 -12.83 5.44
C LEU A 116 5.70 -13.81 6.22
N LEU A 117 5.60 -15.08 5.80
CA LEU A 117 4.88 -16.12 6.53
C LEU A 117 5.43 -16.34 7.94
N MET A 118 6.75 -16.30 8.11
CA MET A 118 7.38 -16.38 9.44
C MET A 118 7.03 -15.17 10.31
N GLY A 119 6.99 -13.97 9.74
CA GLY A 119 6.55 -12.78 10.46
C GLY A 119 5.10 -12.90 10.95
N ILE A 120 4.17 -13.29 10.06
CA ILE A 120 2.76 -13.50 10.39
C ILE A 120 2.63 -14.61 11.44
N PHE A 121 3.34 -15.73 11.26
CA PHE A 121 3.31 -16.85 12.20
C PHE A 121 3.77 -16.42 13.61
N ILE A 122 4.87 -15.67 13.73
CA ILE A 122 5.36 -15.22 15.05
C ILE A 122 4.36 -14.27 15.70
N GLY A 123 3.71 -13.38 14.93
CA GLY A 123 2.63 -12.54 15.42
C GLY A 123 1.46 -13.37 15.95
N ALA A 124 0.95 -14.27 15.14
CA ALA A 124 -0.17 -15.16 15.50
C ALA A 124 0.16 -16.10 16.67
N ALA A 125 1.36 -16.69 16.68
CA ALA A 125 1.82 -17.53 17.77
C ALA A 125 1.98 -16.75 19.09
N THR A 126 2.42 -15.51 19.02
CA THR A 126 2.49 -14.63 20.20
C THR A 126 1.10 -14.37 20.76
N LEU A 127 0.15 -13.98 19.90
CA LEU A 127 -1.25 -13.78 20.33
C LEU A 127 -1.83 -15.05 20.95
N GLY A 128 -1.65 -16.18 20.28
CA GLY A 128 -2.12 -17.48 20.79
C GLY A 128 -1.47 -17.86 22.12
N PHE A 129 -0.18 -17.61 22.31
CA PHE A 129 0.50 -17.89 23.59
C PHE A 129 -0.05 -17.03 24.73
N TYR A 130 -0.31 -15.75 24.49
CA TYR A 130 -0.85 -14.86 25.53
C TYR A 130 -2.31 -15.17 25.88
N THR A 131 -3.10 -15.71 24.94
CA THR A 131 -4.52 -16.07 25.18
C THR A 131 -4.69 -17.51 25.69
N GLY A 132 -3.94 -18.48 25.11
CA GLY A 132 -4.12 -19.92 25.39
C GLY A 132 -2.87 -20.66 25.89
N GLY A 133 -1.80 -19.96 26.27
CA GLY A 133 -0.55 -20.57 26.70
C GLY A 133 0.14 -21.37 25.58
N PHE A 134 0.83 -22.46 25.92
CA PHE A 134 1.55 -23.27 24.92
C PHE A 134 0.64 -23.91 23.86
N SER A 135 -0.58 -24.30 24.20
CA SER A 135 -1.56 -24.82 23.24
C SER A 135 -2.04 -23.74 22.28
N GLY A 136 -2.06 -22.48 22.72
CA GLY A 136 -2.37 -21.32 21.89
C GLY A 136 -1.39 -21.04 20.75
N ILE A 137 -0.13 -21.48 20.86
CA ILE A 137 0.83 -21.40 19.76
C ILE A 137 0.35 -22.20 18.54
N PHE A 138 -0.21 -23.39 18.76
CA PHE A 138 -0.75 -24.22 17.69
C PHE A 138 -2.01 -23.62 17.06
N SER A 139 -2.92 -23.07 17.88
CA SER A 139 -4.08 -22.35 17.37
C SER A 139 -3.66 -21.08 16.60
N GLY A 140 -2.62 -20.38 17.05
CA GLY A 140 -2.03 -19.26 16.34
C GLY A 140 -1.47 -19.65 14.96
N PHE A 141 -0.85 -20.84 14.85
CA PHE A 141 -0.40 -21.37 13.55
C PHE A 141 -1.58 -21.60 12.58
N LEU A 142 -2.66 -22.19 13.04
CA LEU A 142 -3.86 -22.41 12.22
C LEU A 142 -4.50 -21.06 11.83
N ALA A 143 -4.54 -20.10 12.76
CA ALA A 143 -5.08 -18.76 12.52
C ALA A 143 -4.36 -17.99 11.41
N VAL A 144 -3.13 -18.36 11.05
CA VAL A 144 -2.43 -17.76 9.89
C VAL A 144 -3.25 -17.95 8.61
N LEU A 145 -3.83 -19.14 8.42
CA LEU A 145 -4.61 -19.45 7.22
C LEU A 145 -6.07 -19.03 7.35
N ASP A 146 -6.74 -19.54 8.39
CA ASP A 146 -8.20 -19.45 8.53
C ASP A 146 -8.69 -18.07 8.98
N HIS A 147 -7.85 -17.29 9.64
CA HIS A 147 -8.18 -15.93 10.06
C HIS A 147 -7.42 -14.87 9.26
N TYR A 148 -6.09 -14.80 9.35
CA TYR A 148 -5.34 -13.68 8.78
C TYR A 148 -5.33 -13.65 7.26
N ILE A 149 -5.02 -14.78 6.59
CA ILE A 149 -4.98 -14.83 5.12
C ILE A 149 -6.39 -14.72 4.54
N LEU A 150 -7.35 -15.46 5.08
CA LEU A 150 -8.73 -15.39 4.59
C LEU A 150 -9.36 -14.02 4.80
N SER A 151 -9.13 -13.36 5.94
CA SER A 151 -9.61 -11.99 6.18
C SER A 151 -9.00 -11.01 5.19
N ALA A 152 -7.69 -11.10 4.93
CA ALA A 152 -7.03 -10.25 3.96
C ALA A 152 -7.55 -10.46 2.52
N LEU A 153 -7.89 -11.71 2.15
CA LEU A 153 -8.49 -12.03 0.86
C LEU A 153 -9.98 -11.67 0.76
N ASN A 154 -10.68 -11.53 1.87
CA ASN A 154 -12.09 -11.14 1.90
C ASN A 154 -12.30 -9.63 2.04
N ASP A 155 -11.22 -8.86 1.95
CA ASP A 155 -11.25 -7.40 1.98
C ASP A 155 -11.36 -6.85 0.56
N PRO A 156 -12.41 -6.05 0.22
CA PRO A 156 -12.59 -5.49 -1.12
C PRO A 156 -11.44 -4.59 -1.58
N ASP A 157 -10.81 -3.85 -0.66
CA ASP A 157 -9.71 -2.95 -0.98
C ASP A 157 -8.46 -3.76 -1.33
N HIS A 158 -8.13 -4.79 -0.54
CA HIS A 158 -7.04 -5.72 -0.84
C HIS A 158 -7.25 -6.45 -2.17
N LEU A 159 -8.47 -6.94 -2.44
CA LEU A 159 -8.79 -7.56 -3.72
C LEU A 159 -8.66 -6.58 -4.89
N SER A 160 -9.05 -5.33 -4.71
CA SER A 160 -8.90 -4.28 -5.73
C SER A 160 -7.42 -4.03 -6.05
N VAL A 161 -6.55 -4.02 -5.05
CA VAL A 161 -5.09 -3.91 -5.23
C VAL A 161 -4.55 -5.09 -6.03
N VAL A 162 -4.94 -6.32 -5.67
CA VAL A 162 -4.52 -7.54 -6.39
C VAL A 162 -4.96 -7.47 -7.85
N LEU A 163 -6.25 -7.18 -8.12
CA LEU A 163 -6.78 -7.07 -9.48
C LEU A 163 -6.07 -5.97 -10.29
N PHE A 164 -5.85 -4.80 -9.68
CA PHE A 164 -5.12 -3.71 -10.31
C PHE A 164 -3.70 -4.14 -10.71
N SER A 165 -2.96 -4.79 -9.81
CA SER A 165 -1.61 -5.27 -10.08
C SER A 165 -1.57 -6.29 -11.23
N LEU A 166 -2.50 -7.26 -11.25
CA LEU A 166 -2.62 -8.24 -12.32
C LEU A 166 -2.93 -7.60 -13.68
N LEU A 167 -3.80 -6.56 -13.70
CA LEU A 167 -4.11 -5.81 -14.92
C LEU A 167 -2.88 -5.04 -15.42
N ILE A 168 -2.15 -4.36 -14.56
CA ILE A 168 -0.91 -3.66 -14.92
C ILE A 168 0.13 -4.63 -15.46
N GLY A 169 0.38 -5.77 -14.81
CA GLY A 169 1.29 -6.80 -15.31
C GLY A 169 0.92 -7.29 -16.70
N SER A 170 -0.37 -7.48 -16.95
CA SER A 170 -0.89 -7.84 -18.27
C SER A 170 -0.63 -6.77 -19.32
N ILE A 171 -0.85 -5.50 -18.98
CA ILE A 171 -0.56 -4.36 -19.88
C ILE A 171 0.91 -4.30 -20.20
N VAL A 172 1.79 -4.40 -19.19
CA VAL A 172 3.24 -4.39 -19.33
C VAL A 172 3.72 -5.49 -20.26
N ALA A 173 3.23 -6.72 -20.10
CA ALA A 173 3.55 -7.84 -20.96
C ALA A 173 3.16 -7.59 -22.42
N ILE A 174 1.95 -7.07 -22.68
CA ILE A 174 1.48 -6.73 -24.03
C ILE A 174 2.33 -5.65 -24.66
N ILE A 175 2.56 -4.51 -23.95
CA ILE A 175 3.30 -3.37 -24.52
C ILE A 175 4.78 -3.68 -24.72
N SER A 176 5.32 -4.66 -24.02
CA SER A 176 6.67 -5.21 -24.23
C SER A 176 6.70 -6.06 -25.50
N LYS A 177 5.85 -7.10 -25.60
CA LYS A 177 5.80 -8.03 -26.75
C LYS A 177 5.37 -7.36 -28.05
N ASN A 178 4.49 -6.37 -28.02
CA ASN A 178 4.07 -5.66 -29.24
C ASN A 178 5.09 -4.62 -29.72
N GLY A 179 6.24 -4.53 -29.04
CA GLY A 179 7.35 -3.63 -29.41
C GLY A 179 7.12 -2.17 -29.01
N GLY A 180 6.08 -1.86 -28.24
CA GLY A 180 5.80 -0.51 -27.78
C GLY A 180 6.90 0.06 -26.90
N MET A 181 7.36 -0.73 -25.90
CA MET A 181 8.47 -0.36 -25.02
C MET A 181 9.78 -0.16 -25.78
N LYS A 182 10.14 -1.09 -26.67
CA LYS A 182 11.30 -0.97 -27.56
C LYS A 182 11.21 0.28 -28.44
N GLY A 183 10.00 0.69 -28.84
CA GLY A 183 9.75 1.92 -29.60
C GLY A 183 10.07 3.20 -28.82
N ILE A 184 9.77 3.25 -27.53
CA ILE A 184 10.17 4.35 -26.64
C ILE A 184 11.69 4.38 -26.53
N VAL A 185 12.30 3.25 -26.22
CA VAL A 185 13.75 3.12 -26.04
C VAL A 185 14.51 3.56 -27.30
N ASN A 186 14.11 3.06 -28.48
CA ASN A 186 14.79 3.40 -29.75
C ASN A 186 14.77 4.91 -30.06
N ARG A 187 13.78 5.65 -29.56
CA ARG A 187 13.76 7.12 -29.73
C ARG A 187 14.75 7.82 -28.80
N ILE A 188 15.02 7.27 -27.64
CA ILE A 188 15.85 7.87 -26.61
C ILE A 188 17.32 7.44 -26.75
N VAL A 189 17.59 6.17 -27.09
CA VAL A 189 18.95 5.61 -27.22
C VAL A 189 19.83 6.38 -28.24
N LYS A 190 19.27 6.99 -29.25
CA LYS A 190 20.02 7.81 -30.22
C LYS A 190 20.81 8.97 -29.57
N TYR A 191 20.45 9.37 -28.36
CA TYR A 191 21.18 10.40 -27.60
C TYR A 191 22.34 9.82 -26.77
N ALA A 192 22.49 8.50 -26.69
CA ALA A 192 23.54 7.80 -25.94
C ALA A 192 24.81 7.63 -26.75
N GLN A 193 25.54 8.73 -27.02
CA GLN A 193 26.73 8.72 -27.88
C GLN A 193 28.05 8.72 -27.09
N THR A 194 28.04 9.21 -25.86
CA THR A 194 29.21 9.27 -24.96
C THR A 194 28.89 8.57 -23.65
N ARG A 195 29.92 8.24 -22.87
CA ARG A 195 29.68 7.63 -21.53
C ARG A 195 28.68 8.43 -20.69
N ARG A 196 28.88 9.73 -20.59
CA ARG A 196 28.00 10.60 -19.82
C ARG A 196 26.58 10.64 -20.41
N SER A 197 26.45 10.82 -21.71
CA SER A 197 25.14 10.85 -22.36
C SER A 197 24.48 9.46 -22.30
N GLY A 198 25.23 8.36 -22.36
CA GLY A 198 24.71 7.00 -22.20
C GLY A 198 24.11 6.76 -20.81
N MET A 199 24.85 7.11 -19.76
CA MET A 199 24.33 7.04 -18.38
C MET A 199 23.11 7.96 -18.17
N MET A 200 23.16 9.19 -18.69
CA MET A 200 22.05 10.13 -18.60
C MET A 200 20.81 9.65 -19.36
N THR A 201 21.02 9.04 -20.54
CA THR A 201 19.96 8.41 -21.33
C THR A 201 19.31 7.26 -20.55
N THR A 202 20.13 6.39 -19.92
CA THR A 202 19.63 5.31 -19.06
C THR A 202 18.79 5.86 -17.90
N TYR A 203 19.29 6.90 -17.23
CA TYR A 203 18.62 7.54 -16.12
C TYR A 203 17.24 8.12 -16.52
N PHE A 204 17.18 8.91 -17.59
CA PHE A 204 15.92 9.48 -18.07
C PHE A 204 14.97 8.44 -18.63
N LEU A 205 15.50 7.37 -19.23
CA LEU A 205 14.69 6.26 -19.69
C LEU A 205 14.06 5.51 -18.52
N GLY A 206 14.81 5.31 -17.43
CA GLY A 206 14.27 4.75 -16.19
C GLY A 206 13.15 5.61 -15.60
N ILE A 207 13.32 6.94 -15.56
CA ILE A 207 12.26 7.85 -15.13
C ILE A 207 11.04 7.80 -16.08
N ALA A 208 11.25 7.66 -17.38
CA ALA A 208 10.15 7.60 -18.35
C ALA A 208 9.30 6.32 -18.22
N ILE A 209 9.86 5.25 -17.66
CA ILE A 209 9.17 3.98 -17.37
C ILE A 209 8.80 3.95 -15.89
N PHE A 210 8.07 4.96 -15.43
CA PHE A 210 7.76 5.21 -14.03
C PHE A 210 6.67 4.30 -13.46
N PHE A 211 5.85 3.71 -14.30
CA PHE A 211 4.60 3.04 -13.91
C PHE A 211 4.82 1.64 -13.32
N ASP A 212 6.00 1.01 -13.57
CA ASP A 212 6.34 -0.31 -13.08
C ASP A 212 7.86 -0.50 -13.01
N ASP A 213 8.37 -0.90 -11.85
CA ASP A 213 9.79 -1.13 -11.58
C ASP A 213 10.33 -2.40 -12.26
N TYR A 214 9.51 -3.45 -12.42
CA TYR A 214 9.89 -4.65 -13.19
C TYR A 214 10.07 -4.33 -14.68
N ALA A 215 9.10 -3.62 -15.27
CA ALA A 215 9.22 -3.17 -16.66
C ALA A 215 10.44 -2.27 -16.86
N ASN A 216 10.71 -1.38 -15.91
CA ASN A 216 11.91 -0.56 -15.92
C ASN A 216 13.17 -1.43 -15.94
N SER A 217 13.32 -2.34 -14.98
CA SER A 217 14.50 -3.19 -14.85
C SER A 217 14.72 -4.06 -16.08
N LEU A 218 13.67 -4.70 -16.60
CA LEU A 218 13.76 -5.58 -17.77
C LEU A 218 14.04 -4.80 -19.06
N VAL A 219 13.27 -3.75 -19.33
CA VAL A 219 13.34 -3.05 -20.61
C VAL A 219 14.57 -2.16 -20.69
N VAL A 220 14.81 -1.33 -19.65
CA VAL A 220 15.96 -0.43 -19.64
C VAL A 220 17.25 -1.22 -19.48
N GLY A 221 17.29 -2.18 -18.55
CA GLY A 221 18.46 -3.01 -18.29
C GLY A 221 18.93 -3.74 -19.55
N ASN A 222 18.05 -4.52 -20.17
CA ASN A 222 18.39 -5.31 -21.36
C ASN A 222 18.73 -4.44 -22.59
N THR A 223 17.96 -3.37 -22.82
CA THR A 223 18.16 -2.53 -24.02
C THR A 223 19.40 -1.64 -23.89
N MET A 224 19.69 -1.14 -22.70
CA MET A 224 20.86 -0.28 -22.48
C MET A 224 22.16 -1.07 -22.34
N ARG A 225 22.11 -2.37 -22.01
CA ARG A 225 23.30 -3.22 -21.84
C ARG A 225 24.25 -3.19 -23.06
N PRO A 226 23.82 -3.44 -24.31
CA PRO A 226 24.71 -3.34 -25.47
C PRO A 226 25.28 -1.93 -25.71
N VAL A 227 24.48 -0.91 -25.34
CA VAL A 227 24.90 0.49 -25.48
C VAL A 227 25.96 0.86 -24.45
N THR A 228 25.74 0.48 -23.18
CA THR A 228 26.67 0.72 -22.08
C THR A 228 27.97 -0.07 -22.24
N ASP A 229 27.92 -1.32 -22.70
CA ASP A 229 29.09 -2.12 -23.02
C ASP A 229 29.94 -1.43 -24.11
N LYS A 230 29.32 -0.94 -25.21
CA LYS A 230 30.00 -0.20 -26.27
C LYS A 230 30.64 1.11 -25.77
N LEU A 231 29.98 1.77 -24.80
CA LEU A 231 30.45 3.01 -24.19
C LEU A 231 31.44 2.78 -23.05
N LYS A 232 31.81 1.52 -22.78
CA LYS A 232 32.70 1.10 -21.68
C LYS A 232 32.21 1.55 -20.30
N ILE A 233 30.91 1.45 -20.06
CA ILE A 233 30.26 1.64 -18.77
C ILE A 233 30.09 0.25 -18.15
N SER A 234 30.43 0.08 -16.88
CA SER A 234 30.32 -1.22 -16.21
C SER A 234 28.87 -1.67 -16.09
N ARG A 235 28.62 -2.98 -16.04
CA ARG A 235 27.29 -3.55 -15.83
C ARG A 235 26.77 -3.25 -14.45
N GLU A 236 27.66 -3.18 -13.45
CA GLU A 236 27.33 -2.74 -12.09
C GLU A 236 26.78 -1.30 -12.08
N LYS A 237 27.39 -0.41 -12.87
CA LYS A 237 26.90 0.97 -13.01
C LYS A 237 25.56 1.04 -13.71
N LEU A 238 25.38 0.24 -14.77
CA LEU A 238 24.09 0.10 -15.43
C LEU A 238 23.02 -0.38 -14.46
N ALA A 239 23.29 -1.48 -13.72
CA ALA A 239 22.37 -2.02 -12.72
C ALA A 239 22.01 -0.98 -11.65
N TYR A 240 23.01 -0.22 -11.16
CA TYR A 240 22.78 0.82 -10.16
C TYR A 240 21.92 1.97 -10.70
N ILE A 241 22.10 2.42 -11.94
CA ILE A 241 21.25 3.46 -12.54
C ILE A 241 19.82 2.95 -12.71
N VAL A 242 19.66 1.72 -13.19
CA VAL A 242 18.33 1.11 -13.40
C VAL A 242 17.61 0.94 -12.07
N ASP A 243 18.25 0.34 -11.07
CA ASP A 243 17.68 0.15 -9.73
C ASP A 243 17.31 1.48 -9.06
N SER A 244 18.19 2.48 -9.14
CA SER A 244 17.96 3.83 -8.59
C SER A 244 16.84 4.60 -9.29
N THR A 245 16.38 4.16 -10.46
CA THR A 245 15.25 4.77 -11.20
C THR A 245 14.04 3.84 -11.30
N ALA A 246 14.13 2.61 -10.82
CA ALA A 246 13.00 1.68 -10.74
C ALA A 246 12.16 1.95 -9.48
N ALA A 247 12.52 1.35 -8.35
CA ALA A 247 11.78 1.49 -7.10
C ALA A 247 11.64 2.94 -6.61
N PRO A 248 12.68 3.81 -6.61
CA PRO A 248 12.49 5.20 -6.17
C PRO A 248 11.51 6.00 -7.01
N VAL A 249 11.44 5.77 -8.32
CA VAL A 249 10.46 6.45 -9.17
C VAL A 249 9.06 5.90 -8.93
N SER A 250 8.92 4.56 -8.83
CA SER A 250 7.63 3.93 -8.56
C SER A 250 7.03 4.35 -7.22
N ALA A 251 7.86 4.62 -6.20
CA ALA A 251 7.42 5.06 -4.88
C ALA A 251 6.93 6.52 -4.81
N ILE A 252 7.26 7.38 -5.79
CA ILE A 252 6.84 8.80 -5.78
C ILE A 252 5.96 9.19 -6.95
N ALA A 253 5.75 8.31 -7.92
CA ALA A 253 4.89 8.60 -9.05
C ALA A 253 3.40 8.43 -8.67
N PHE A 254 2.56 9.29 -9.24
CA PHE A 254 1.15 9.39 -8.88
C PHE A 254 0.29 8.18 -9.28
N VAL A 255 0.77 7.35 -10.20
CA VAL A 255 0.08 6.13 -10.66
C VAL A 255 1.12 5.09 -11.04
N THR A 256 1.28 4.07 -10.19
CA THR A 256 2.22 2.97 -10.37
C THR A 256 1.63 1.66 -9.87
N THR A 257 2.30 0.54 -10.09
CA THR A 257 1.92 -0.74 -9.47
C THR A 257 1.95 -0.69 -7.93
N TRP A 258 2.77 0.18 -7.33
CA TRP A 258 2.94 0.30 -5.88
C TRP A 258 1.83 1.09 -5.19
N ILE A 259 1.24 2.08 -5.88
CA ILE A 259 0.24 2.97 -5.27
C ILE A 259 -0.98 2.20 -4.71
N GLY A 260 -1.37 1.10 -5.35
CA GLY A 260 -2.47 0.27 -4.86
C GLY A 260 -2.20 -0.25 -3.45
N ALA A 261 -1.01 -0.83 -3.22
CA ALA A 261 -0.61 -1.34 -1.91
C ALA A 261 -0.44 -0.20 -0.89
N GLU A 262 0.17 0.92 -1.27
CA GLU A 262 0.36 2.09 -0.41
C GLU A 262 -0.98 2.67 0.06
N LEU A 263 -1.94 2.83 -0.85
CA LEU A 263 -3.30 3.27 -0.50
C LEU A 263 -4.01 2.27 0.43
N GLY A 264 -3.82 0.95 0.21
CA GLY A 264 -4.35 -0.09 1.08
C GLY A 264 -3.82 0.01 2.50
N TYR A 265 -2.52 0.24 2.68
CA TYR A 265 -1.93 0.43 4.02
C TYR A 265 -2.42 1.71 4.70
N ILE A 266 -2.57 2.81 3.96
CA ILE A 266 -3.10 4.07 4.49
C ILE A 266 -4.57 3.88 4.89
N SER A 267 -5.40 3.24 4.04
CA SER A 267 -6.80 2.95 4.35
C SER A 267 -6.93 2.13 5.63
N SER A 268 -6.21 1.01 5.71
CA SER A 268 -6.22 0.14 6.89
C SER A 268 -5.76 0.85 8.18
N ALA A 269 -4.82 1.80 8.07
CA ALA A 269 -4.38 2.61 9.19
C ALA A 269 -5.46 3.62 9.60
N MET A 270 -6.10 4.28 8.63
CA MET A 270 -7.19 5.23 8.87
C MET A 270 -8.39 4.58 9.54
N ASP A 271 -8.79 3.38 9.09
CA ASP A 271 -9.90 2.64 9.69
C ASP A 271 -9.65 2.35 11.17
N LYS A 272 -8.42 1.96 11.51
CA LYS A 272 -8.01 1.74 12.91
C LYS A 272 -7.99 3.04 13.72
N ILE A 273 -7.55 4.14 13.14
CA ILE A 273 -7.53 5.46 13.79
C ILE A 273 -8.96 5.96 14.00
N ASN A 274 -9.82 5.84 12.99
CA ASN A 274 -11.23 6.23 13.06
C ASN A 274 -12.00 5.37 14.09
N ALA A 275 -11.74 4.06 14.10
CA ALA A 275 -12.30 3.15 15.12
C ALA A 275 -11.91 3.55 16.55
N ASN A 276 -10.76 4.21 16.74
CA ASN A 276 -10.33 4.76 18.02
C ASN A 276 -10.90 6.17 18.32
N GLY A 277 -11.89 6.63 17.56
CA GLY A 277 -12.62 7.89 17.79
C GLY A 277 -11.85 9.15 17.38
N VAL A 278 -10.78 9.01 16.61
CA VAL A 278 -10.06 10.13 15.97
C VAL A 278 -10.51 10.19 14.50
N VAL A 279 -11.36 11.15 14.17
CA VAL A 279 -11.83 11.30 12.78
C VAL A 279 -10.73 11.93 11.95
N VAL A 280 -10.21 11.16 10.98
CA VAL A 280 -9.31 11.67 9.94
C VAL A 280 -10.18 12.10 8.78
N SER A 281 -10.26 13.41 8.54
CA SER A 281 -11.09 14.00 7.47
C SER A 281 -10.42 13.96 6.10
N GLU A 282 -9.10 13.68 6.03
CA GLU A 282 -8.39 13.57 4.76
C GLU A 282 -8.63 12.22 4.10
N GLY A 283 -8.84 12.21 2.77
CA GLY A 283 -8.95 10.98 2.00
C GLY A 283 -7.61 10.27 1.82
N VAL A 284 -7.66 8.96 1.62
CA VAL A 284 -6.50 8.07 1.48
C VAL A 284 -5.49 8.58 0.43
N TYR A 285 -5.97 8.97 -0.75
CA TYR A 285 -5.12 9.48 -1.83
C TYR A 285 -4.49 10.85 -1.48
N SER A 286 -5.22 11.70 -0.76
CA SER A 286 -4.70 12.99 -0.29
C SER A 286 -3.53 12.79 0.68
N ILE A 287 -3.67 11.86 1.63
CA ILE A 287 -2.60 11.50 2.57
C ILE A 287 -1.38 10.99 1.82
N PHE A 288 -1.57 10.10 0.82
CA PHE A 288 -0.49 9.63 -0.03
C PHE A 288 0.25 10.80 -0.71
N VAL A 289 -0.46 11.68 -1.39
CA VAL A 289 0.15 12.83 -2.09
C VAL A 289 0.89 13.76 -1.12
N ASN A 290 0.32 14.02 0.06
CA ASN A 290 0.97 14.84 1.09
C ASN A 290 2.23 14.15 1.65
N SER A 291 2.26 12.82 1.73
CA SER A 291 3.42 12.06 2.20
C SER A 291 4.62 12.13 1.25
N LEU A 292 4.40 12.40 -0.05
CA LEU A 292 5.48 12.49 -1.04
C LEU A 292 6.52 13.56 -0.70
N ALA A 293 6.11 14.65 -0.02
CA ALA A 293 7.03 15.68 0.45
C ALA A 293 8.06 15.17 1.48
N TYR A 294 7.76 14.04 2.14
CA TYR A 294 8.61 13.37 3.14
C TYR A 294 9.31 12.13 2.59
N SER A 295 9.15 11.81 1.31
CA SER A 295 9.81 10.70 0.64
C SER A 295 11.28 11.01 0.33
N PHE A 296 12.08 11.24 1.39
CA PHE A 296 13.47 11.69 1.27
C PHE A 296 14.36 10.70 0.52
N TYR A 297 14.23 9.38 0.77
CA TYR A 297 15.07 8.38 0.14
C TYR A 297 14.90 8.38 -1.39
N PRO A 298 13.69 8.23 -1.95
CA PRO A 298 13.48 8.27 -3.39
C PRO A 298 13.99 9.56 -4.04
N ILE A 299 13.64 10.72 -3.45
CA ILE A 299 14.03 12.03 -3.99
C ILE A 299 15.55 12.19 -3.96
N LEU A 300 16.18 11.91 -2.82
CA LEU A 300 17.63 12.04 -2.67
C LEU A 300 18.40 11.04 -3.55
N THR A 301 17.88 9.82 -3.73
CA THR A 301 18.49 8.81 -4.62
C THR A 301 18.50 9.30 -6.06
N LEU A 302 17.39 9.84 -6.55
CA LEU A 302 17.33 10.41 -7.90
C LEU A 302 18.27 11.60 -8.06
N VAL A 303 18.26 12.54 -7.12
CA VAL A 303 19.17 13.70 -7.15
C VAL A 303 20.64 13.25 -7.10
N PHE A 304 20.97 12.32 -6.21
CA PHE A 304 22.31 11.79 -6.04
C PHE A 304 22.80 11.08 -7.31
N MET A 305 21.96 10.22 -7.91
CA MET A 305 22.29 9.56 -9.17
C MET A 305 22.51 10.55 -10.31
N PHE A 306 21.66 11.57 -10.44
CA PHE A 306 21.85 12.64 -11.41
C PHE A 306 23.19 13.34 -11.23
N LEU A 307 23.55 13.70 -9.99
CA LEU A 307 24.82 14.35 -9.66
C LEU A 307 26.03 13.44 -9.92
N LEU A 308 25.95 12.14 -9.60
CA LEU A 308 27.00 11.16 -9.93
C LEU A 308 27.24 11.10 -11.44
N ILE A 309 26.19 10.98 -12.24
CA ILE A 309 26.30 10.96 -13.70
C ILE A 309 26.85 12.30 -14.22
N ARG A 310 26.40 13.42 -13.65
CA ARG A 310 26.84 14.77 -14.05
C ARG A 310 28.30 15.03 -13.75
N SER A 311 28.78 14.56 -12.60
CA SER A 311 30.17 14.72 -12.15
C SER A 311 31.13 13.68 -12.74
N GLN A 312 30.62 12.54 -13.21
CA GLN A 312 31.37 11.37 -13.65
C GLN A 312 32.40 10.89 -12.61
N ARG A 313 32.04 10.99 -11.33
CA ARG A 313 32.85 10.55 -10.19
C ARG A 313 32.21 9.35 -9.55
N ASP A 314 32.98 8.30 -9.42
CA ASP A 314 32.60 7.08 -8.71
C ASP A 314 33.49 6.88 -7.49
N TYR A 315 33.07 6.07 -6.56
CA TYR A 315 33.80 5.77 -5.32
C TYR A 315 33.66 4.29 -4.95
N GLY A 316 34.54 3.84 -4.06
CA GLY A 316 34.51 2.48 -3.52
C GLY A 316 34.52 1.38 -4.60
N PRO A 317 33.72 0.32 -4.43
CA PRO A 317 33.65 -0.78 -5.39
C PRO A 317 33.23 -0.35 -6.81
N MET A 318 32.34 0.66 -6.93
CA MET A 318 31.87 1.16 -8.23
C MET A 318 33.01 1.79 -9.03
N LEU A 319 33.89 2.54 -8.39
CA LEU A 319 35.09 3.11 -9.06
C LEU A 319 35.98 2.00 -9.64
N LYS A 320 36.13 0.87 -8.92
CA LYS A 320 36.90 -0.28 -9.41
C LYS A 320 36.22 -0.92 -10.62
N ALA A 321 34.91 -1.13 -10.59
CA ALA A 321 34.14 -1.68 -11.69
C ALA A 321 34.23 -0.79 -12.93
N GLU A 322 34.08 0.54 -12.80
CA GLU A 322 34.17 1.51 -13.87
C GLU A 322 35.57 1.57 -14.49
N ASN A 323 36.63 1.48 -13.66
CA ASN A 323 38.01 1.42 -14.16
C ASN A 323 38.29 0.13 -14.96
N ASN A 324 37.71 -1.02 -14.54
CA ASN A 324 37.82 -2.28 -15.29
C ASN A 324 37.10 -2.17 -16.63
N ALA A 325 35.89 -1.60 -16.64
CA ALA A 325 35.13 -1.38 -17.87
C ALA A 325 35.87 -0.46 -18.88
N LEU A 326 36.55 0.57 -18.39
CA LEU A 326 37.41 1.43 -19.24
C LEU A 326 38.54 0.66 -19.91
N ARG A 327 39.07 -0.36 -19.23
CA ARG A 327 40.12 -1.25 -19.78
C ARG A 327 39.57 -2.30 -20.74
N GLY A 328 38.24 -2.38 -20.91
CA GLY A 328 37.55 -3.31 -21.81
C GLY A 328 36.89 -4.51 -21.12
N ASP A 329 37.01 -4.64 -19.82
CA ASP A 329 36.29 -5.66 -19.03
C ASP A 329 34.99 -5.06 -18.49
N THR A 330 33.90 -5.29 -19.23
CA THR A 330 32.56 -4.81 -18.87
C THR A 330 31.72 -5.88 -18.14
N LYS A 331 32.27 -7.11 -17.96
CA LYS A 331 31.56 -8.20 -17.31
C LYS A 331 31.43 -7.92 -15.80
N ALA A 332 30.24 -8.13 -15.26
CA ALA A 332 30.01 -7.97 -13.83
C ALA A 332 30.82 -8.96 -13.01
N PHE A 333 31.36 -8.51 -11.88
CA PHE A 333 32.14 -9.32 -10.96
C PHE A 333 31.22 -10.40 -10.35
N GLY A 334 31.47 -11.67 -10.64
CA GLY A 334 30.70 -12.81 -10.08
C GLY A 334 29.48 -13.24 -10.90
N SER A 335 29.28 -12.73 -12.11
CA SER A 335 28.25 -13.30 -12.98
C SER A 335 28.67 -14.68 -13.46
N SER A 336 28.17 -15.73 -12.79
CA SER A 336 27.94 -17.02 -13.44
C SER A 336 27.10 -16.77 -14.71
N THR A 337 27.48 -17.43 -15.78
CA THR A 337 26.86 -17.35 -17.12
C THR A 337 25.43 -17.91 -17.20
N GLU A 338 24.67 -17.88 -16.14
CA GLU A 338 23.22 -18.07 -16.19
C GLU A 338 22.61 -16.75 -16.71
N ASP A 339 22.58 -16.63 -18.03
CA ASP A 339 21.62 -15.77 -18.71
C ASP A 339 20.25 -16.23 -18.24
N LEU A 340 19.68 -15.51 -17.25
CA LEU A 340 18.28 -15.65 -16.94
C LEU A 340 17.55 -15.48 -18.26
N ASN A 341 16.79 -16.50 -18.67
CA ASN A 341 16.01 -16.50 -19.90
C ASN A 341 14.94 -15.41 -19.82
N TYR A 342 15.32 -14.18 -20.14
CA TYR A 342 14.42 -13.04 -20.27
C TYR A 342 13.74 -12.94 -21.65
N ASP A 343 13.77 -14.06 -22.43
CA ASP A 343 13.14 -14.18 -23.75
C ASP A 343 11.61 -14.02 -23.69
N GLU A 344 11.03 -14.14 -22.50
CA GLU A 344 9.57 -14.09 -22.30
C GLU A 344 8.92 -12.76 -22.68
N PHE A 345 9.65 -11.63 -22.62
CA PHE A 345 9.13 -10.30 -22.93
C PHE A 345 9.84 -9.65 -24.13
N GLU A 346 10.64 -10.40 -24.88
CA GLU A 346 11.19 -9.86 -26.12
C GLU A 346 10.10 -9.60 -27.17
N PRO A 347 10.20 -8.46 -27.90
CA PRO A 347 9.26 -8.17 -28.98
C PRO A 347 9.26 -9.26 -30.04
N VAL A 348 8.08 -9.59 -30.55
CA VAL A 348 7.95 -10.51 -31.69
C VAL A 348 8.83 -9.99 -32.83
N THR A 349 9.74 -10.82 -33.34
CA THR A 349 10.86 -10.46 -34.24
C THR A 349 10.44 -9.79 -35.56
N THR A 350 9.17 -9.92 -35.96
CA THR A 350 8.62 -9.40 -37.22
C THR A 350 7.94 -8.04 -37.11
N THR A 351 7.87 -7.44 -35.90
CA THR A 351 7.03 -6.27 -35.65
C THR A 351 7.70 -4.94 -35.95
N LYS A 352 6.96 -4.02 -36.58
CA LYS A 352 7.33 -2.61 -36.62
C LYS A 352 7.24 -2.01 -35.22
N VAL A 353 8.37 -1.73 -34.63
CA VAL A 353 8.52 -1.16 -33.29
C VAL A 353 7.96 0.27 -33.26
N ARG A 354 6.88 0.49 -32.51
CA ARG A 354 6.14 1.77 -32.49
C ARG A 354 5.88 2.22 -31.04
N ALA A 355 6.48 3.31 -30.63
CA ALA A 355 6.37 3.85 -29.26
C ALA A 355 4.91 4.10 -28.79
N PHE A 356 4.01 4.45 -29.70
CA PHE A 356 2.62 4.73 -29.33
C PHE A 356 1.86 3.49 -28.82
N ASN A 357 2.31 2.27 -29.16
CA ASN A 357 1.72 1.03 -28.65
C ASN A 357 1.93 0.88 -27.12
N ALA A 358 2.92 1.53 -26.54
CA ALA A 358 3.09 1.63 -25.10
C ALA A 358 2.55 2.96 -24.56
N LEU A 359 2.80 4.07 -25.24
CA LEU A 359 2.46 5.40 -24.73
C LEU A 359 0.94 5.58 -24.55
N ILE A 360 0.12 5.07 -25.50
CA ILE A 360 -1.34 5.22 -25.43
C ILE A 360 -1.91 4.48 -24.22
N PRO A 361 -1.66 3.16 -24.00
CA PRO A 361 -2.15 2.48 -22.79
C PRO A 361 -1.68 3.13 -21.49
N VAL A 362 -0.40 3.52 -21.39
CA VAL A 362 0.13 4.19 -20.21
C VAL A 362 -0.56 5.54 -19.96
N MET A 363 -0.77 6.35 -21.00
CA MET A 363 -1.51 7.60 -20.87
C MET A 363 -2.96 7.38 -20.44
N ILE A 364 -3.61 6.30 -20.90
CA ILE A 364 -4.97 5.94 -20.46
C ILE A 364 -4.98 5.59 -18.98
N ILE A 365 -3.97 4.86 -18.47
CA ILE A 365 -3.87 4.60 -17.02
C ILE A 365 -3.78 5.91 -16.26
N VAL A 366 -2.82 6.76 -16.60
CA VAL A 366 -2.55 8.01 -15.87
C VAL A 366 -3.74 8.96 -15.93
N LEU A 367 -4.18 9.30 -17.15
CA LEU A 367 -5.30 10.25 -17.32
C LEU A 367 -6.63 9.65 -16.87
N GLY A 368 -6.83 8.35 -17.14
CA GLY A 368 -8.03 7.63 -16.72
C GLY A 368 -8.16 7.58 -15.21
N THR A 369 -7.06 7.36 -14.48
CA THR A 369 -7.06 7.42 -13.01
C THR A 369 -7.40 8.82 -12.52
N LEU A 370 -6.79 9.87 -13.07
CA LEU A 370 -7.10 11.25 -12.67
C LEU A 370 -8.57 11.60 -12.93
N VAL A 371 -9.10 11.22 -14.09
CA VAL A 371 -10.53 11.41 -14.42
C VAL A 371 -11.41 10.59 -13.48
N GLY A 372 -11.03 9.34 -13.19
CA GLY A 372 -11.72 8.46 -12.26
C GLY A 372 -11.76 9.02 -10.83
N LEU A 373 -10.65 9.58 -10.34
CA LEU A 373 -10.59 10.24 -9.04
C LEU A 373 -11.54 11.44 -8.97
N VAL A 374 -11.53 12.30 -9.98
CA VAL A 374 -12.46 13.44 -10.04
C VAL A 374 -13.90 12.96 -10.10
N TYR A 375 -14.20 11.97 -10.94
CA TYR A 375 -15.56 11.45 -11.11
C TYR A 375 -16.09 10.83 -9.81
N THR A 376 -15.32 9.94 -9.19
CA THR A 376 -15.72 9.26 -7.95
C THR A 376 -15.80 10.25 -6.77
N GLY A 377 -14.88 11.21 -6.69
CA GLY A 377 -14.89 12.25 -5.66
C GLY A 377 -16.10 13.18 -5.77
N VAL A 378 -16.45 13.60 -6.99
CA VAL A 378 -17.69 14.38 -7.23
C VAL A 378 -18.93 13.56 -6.86
N SER A 379 -18.94 12.25 -7.18
CA SER A 379 -20.04 11.36 -6.82
C SER A 379 -20.18 11.22 -5.31
N SER A 380 -19.08 11.03 -4.59
CA SER A 380 -19.08 10.95 -3.13
C SER A 380 -19.60 12.22 -2.49
N TRP A 381 -19.15 13.39 -2.92
CA TRP A 381 -19.67 14.67 -2.43
C TRP A 381 -21.15 14.89 -2.73
N ARG A 382 -21.65 14.45 -3.89
CA ARG A 382 -23.08 14.52 -4.18
C ARG A 382 -23.93 13.66 -3.25
N ASN A 383 -23.43 12.47 -2.87
CA ASN A 383 -24.09 11.64 -1.87
C ASN A 383 -24.08 12.31 -0.49
N GLU A 384 -22.96 12.95 -0.12
CA GLU A 384 -22.84 13.73 1.12
C GLU A 384 -23.79 14.94 1.15
N PHE A 385 -23.94 15.66 0.02
CA PHE A 385 -24.91 16.76 -0.09
C PHE A 385 -26.34 16.26 0.14
N ALA A 386 -26.68 15.09 -0.39
CA ALA A 386 -28.00 14.48 -0.16
C ALA A 386 -28.18 14.08 1.32
N ALA A 387 -27.16 13.53 1.95
CA ALA A 387 -27.17 13.20 3.39
C ALA A 387 -27.33 14.44 4.29
N LEU A 388 -26.74 15.57 3.88
CA LEU A 388 -26.89 16.86 4.56
C LEU A 388 -28.21 17.58 4.26
N GLY A 389 -29.10 16.98 3.44
CA GLY A 389 -30.37 17.57 3.06
C GLY A 389 -30.28 18.80 2.15
N LEU A 390 -29.15 18.98 1.44
CA LEU A 390 -28.99 20.05 0.47
C LEU A 390 -29.87 19.80 -0.76
N ALA A 391 -30.39 20.87 -1.37
CA ALA A 391 -31.25 20.78 -2.53
C ALA A 391 -30.55 20.06 -3.70
N SER A 392 -31.26 19.17 -4.39
CA SER A 392 -30.70 18.35 -5.48
C SER A 392 -30.21 19.15 -6.70
N ASP A 393 -30.68 20.38 -6.85
CA ASP A 393 -30.33 21.32 -7.90
C ASP A 393 -29.18 22.28 -7.51
N ILE A 394 -28.63 22.13 -6.30
CA ILE A 394 -27.50 22.96 -5.84
C ILE A 394 -26.31 22.80 -6.78
N SER A 395 -25.67 23.91 -7.15
CA SER A 395 -24.40 23.87 -7.86
C SER A 395 -23.36 23.07 -7.04
N PHE A 396 -22.55 22.24 -7.72
CA PHE A 396 -21.56 21.41 -7.03
C PHE A 396 -20.63 22.22 -6.12
N PHE A 397 -20.13 23.35 -6.60
CA PHE A 397 -19.21 24.20 -5.82
C PHE A 397 -19.89 24.94 -4.68
N ASP A 398 -21.18 25.27 -4.79
CA ASP A 398 -21.96 25.86 -3.71
C ASP A 398 -22.29 24.80 -2.64
N GLY A 399 -22.58 23.57 -3.06
CA GLY A 399 -22.76 22.43 -2.17
C GLY A 399 -21.47 22.12 -1.40
N LEU A 400 -20.34 22.08 -2.09
CA LEU A 400 -19.03 21.85 -1.47
C LEU A 400 -18.68 22.94 -0.46
N ALA A 401 -18.93 24.21 -0.78
CA ALA A 401 -18.66 25.32 0.15
C ALA A 401 -19.53 25.27 1.41
N LYS A 402 -20.72 24.68 1.34
CA LYS A 402 -21.62 24.47 2.51
C LYS A 402 -21.21 23.25 3.33
N ALA A 403 -20.82 22.15 2.66
CA ALA A 403 -20.45 20.91 3.32
C ALA A 403 -19.02 20.97 3.89
N ASP A 404 -18.10 21.64 3.21
CA ASP A 404 -16.71 21.85 3.64
C ASP A 404 -16.32 23.34 3.53
N PRO A 405 -16.64 24.14 4.55
CA PRO A 405 -16.29 25.58 4.57
C PRO A 405 -14.78 25.86 4.55
N GLY A 406 -13.93 24.86 4.82
CA GLY A 406 -12.47 24.96 4.76
C GLY A 406 -11.92 25.01 3.32
N SER A 407 -12.68 24.52 2.34
CA SER A 407 -12.27 24.48 0.93
C SER A 407 -12.56 25.78 0.19
N VAL A 408 -11.81 26.84 0.52
CA VAL A 408 -12.01 28.20 -0.02
C VAL A 408 -11.34 28.35 -1.39
N THR A 409 -10.09 27.92 -1.55
CA THR A 409 -9.31 28.10 -2.79
C THR A 409 -9.59 27.00 -3.81
N GLY A 410 -9.31 27.26 -5.11
CA GLY A 410 -9.44 26.25 -6.16
C GLY A 410 -8.62 24.98 -5.91
N ILE A 411 -7.42 25.13 -5.32
CA ILE A 411 -6.55 23.99 -4.98
C ILE A 411 -7.17 23.16 -3.85
N GLN A 412 -7.70 23.82 -2.80
CA GLN A 412 -8.39 23.14 -1.71
C GLN A 412 -9.64 22.39 -2.19
N LYS A 413 -10.42 22.99 -3.10
CA LYS A 413 -11.58 22.33 -3.70
C LYS A 413 -11.19 21.08 -4.50
N VAL A 414 -10.12 21.13 -5.27
CA VAL A 414 -9.57 19.95 -5.97
C VAL A 414 -9.08 18.93 -4.95
N GLY A 415 -8.42 19.36 -3.89
CA GLY A 415 -7.98 18.49 -2.79
C GLY A 415 -9.15 17.79 -2.10
N ALA A 416 -10.23 18.50 -1.78
CA ALA A 416 -11.45 17.93 -1.20
C ALA A 416 -12.12 16.90 -2.14
N ILE A 417 -12.19 17.19 -3.45
CA ILE A 417 -12.74 16.24 -4.43
C ILE A 417 -11.90 14.97 -4.48
N ILE A 418 -10.57 15.11 -4.60
CA ILE A 418 -9.67 13.95 -4.66
C ILE A 418 -9.66 13.20 -3.33
N GLY A 419 -9.74 13.92 -2.21
CA GLY A 419 -9.82 13.34 -0.87
C GLY A 419 -11.03 12.44 -0.65
N ALA A 420 -12.18 12.80 -1.21
CA ALA A 420 -13.41 12.00 -1.14
C ALA A 420 -13.51 10.92 -2.23
N ALA A 421 -12.50 10.77 -3.10
CA ALA A 421 -12.55 9.86 -4.24
C ALA A 421 -12.38 8.39 -3.82
N ASN A 422 -13.10 7.49 -4.52
CA ASN A 422 -12.79 6.07 -4.47
C ASN A 422 -11.62 5.75 -5.42
N SER A 423 -10.41 5.79 -4.86
CA SER A 423 -9.17 5.58 -5.62
C SER A 423 -9.05 4.18 -6.22
N TYR A 424 -9.54 3.15 -5.54
CA TYR A 424 -9.50 1.77 -6.02
C TYR A 424 -10.35 1.59 -7.29
N SER A 425 -11.57 2.10 -7.28
CA SER A 425 -12.43 2.09 -8.47
C SER A 425 -11.80 2.85 -9.63
N ALA A 426 -11.22 4.02 -9.38
CA ALA A 426 -10.56 4.83 -10.40
C ALA A 426 -9.39 4.08 -11.05
N LEU A 427 -8.53 3.43 -10.23
CA LEU A 427 -7.39 2.62 -10.70
C LEU A 427 -7.86 1.40 -11.51
N LEU A 428 -8.87 0.67 -11.04
CA LEU A 428 -9.42 -0.50 -11.74
C LEU A 428 -10.01 -0.13 -13.09
N TRP A 429 -10.82 0.93 -13.18
CA TRP A 429 -11.42 1.36 -14.44
C TRP A 429 -10.37 1.82 -15.45
N ALA A 430 -9.40 2.61 -15.01
CA ALA A 430 -8.32 3.08 -15.86
C ALA A 430 -7.46 1.93 -16.39
N SER A 431 -7.07 0.97 -15.53
CA SER A 431 -6.27 -0.18 -15.93
C SER A 431 -7.04 -1.13 -16.86
N MET A 432 -8.33 -1.38 -16.61
CA MET A 432 -9.16 -2.18 -17.50
C MET A 432 -9.30 -1.52 -18.90
N ALA A 433 -9.55 -0.21 -18.95
CA ALA A 433 -9.59 0.53 -20.20
C ALA A 433 -8.27 0.49 -20.96
N ALA A 434 -7.15 0.64 -20.23
CA ALA A 434 -5.82 0.58 -20.81
C ALA A 434 -5.48 -0.83 -21.34
N LEU A 435 -5.83 -1.89 -20.62
CA LEU A 435 -5.68 -3.27 -21.08
C LEU A 435 -6.47 -3.51 -22.36
N PHE A 436 -7.74 -3.10 -22.38
CA PHE A 436 -8.58 -3.23 -23.57
C PHE A 436 -7.96 -2.51 -24.79
N VAL A 437 -7.47 -1.29 -24.60
CA VAL A 437 -6.82 -0.53 -25.69
C VAL A 437 -5.49 -1.16 -26.10
N ALA A 438 -4.70 -1.68 -25.15
CA ALA A 438 -3.44 -2.39 -25.46
C ALA A 438 -3.71 -3.64 -26.33
N VAL A 439 -4.73 -4.44 -25.99
CA VAL A 439 -5.18 -5.58 -26.78
C VAL A 439 -5.65 -5.13 -28.16
N LEU A 440 -6.54 -4.11 -28.22
CA LEU A 440 -7.08 -3.58 -29.47
C LEU A 440 -5.98 -3.08 -30.41
N LEU A 441 -5.03 -2.29 -29.90
CA LEU A 441 -3.88 -1.79 -30.68
C LEU A 441 -3.00 -2.93 -31.21
N THR A 442 -2.80 -3.96 -30.41
CA THR A 442 -1.94 -5.10 -30.77
C THR A 442 -2.59 -5.95 -31.86
N VAL A 443 -3.86 -6.29 -31.70
CA VAL A 443 -4.59 -7.13 -32.64
C VAL A 443 -4.95 -6.38 -33.93
N SER A 444 -5.40 -5.13 -33.86
CA SER A 444 -5.78 -4.31 -35.03
C SER A 444 -4.59 -4.04 -35.95
N GLN A 445 -3.38 -3.90 -35.40
CA GLN A 445 -2.15 -3.75 -36.16
C GLN A 445 -1.60 -5.10 -36.66
N ARG A 446 -2.27 -6.23 -36.35
CA ARG A 446 -1.83 -7.60 -36.70
C ARG A 446 -0.41 -7.92 -36.20
N ILE A 447 -0.03 -7.37 -35.03
CA ILE A 447 1.27 -7.63 -34.41
C ILE A 447 1.28 -9.04 -33.81
N MET A 448 0.21 -9.37 -33.09
CA MET A 448 -0.06 -10.71 -32.56
C MET A 448 -1.50 -11.12 -32.86
N SER A 449 -1.77 -12.43 -32.92
CA SER A 449 -3.14 -12.91 -32.97
C SER A 449 -3.86 -12.63 -31.64
N LEU A 450 -5.20 -12.67 -31.64
CA LEU A 450 -5.94 -12.52 -30.39
C LEU A 450 -5.56 -13.61 -29.38
N LYS A 451 -5.33 -14.84 -29.84
CA LYS A 451 -4.90 -15.95 -29.00
C LYS A 451 -3.56 -15.65 -28.34
N ASP A 452 -2.54 -15.28 -29.12
CA ASP A 452 -1.20 -14.97 -28.58
C ASP A 452 -1.23 -13.77 -27.64
N THR A 453 -2.11 -12.80 -27.92
CA THR A 453 -2.30 -11.64 -27.04
C THR A 453 -2.90 -12.05 -25.71
N MET A 454 -3.90 -12.97 -25.70
CA MET A 454 -4.47 -13.49 -24.46
C MET A 454 -3.49 -14.37 -23.68
N GLU A 455 -2.68 -15.16 -24.35
CA GLU A 455 -1.58 -15.90 -23.71
C GLU A 455 -0.57 -14.95 -23.07
N THR A 456 -0.30 -13.80 -23.71
CA THR A 456 0.57 -12.75 -23.16
C THR A 456 -0.06 -12.07 -21.92
N VAL A 457 -1.38 -11.86 -21.92
CA VAL A 457 -2.12 -11.40 -20.74
C VAL A 457 -1.90 -12.34 -19.56
N VAL A 458 -2.09 -13.65 -19.79
CA VAL A 458 -1.90 -14.67 -18.75
C VAL A 458 -0.44 -14.71 -18.26
N GLN A 459 0.54 -14.54 -19.16
CA GLN A 459 1.95 -14.44 -18.76
C GLN A 459 2.18 -13.20 -17.87
N GLY A 460 1.63 -12.03 -18.25
CA GLY A 460 1.70 -10.83 -17.43
C GLY A 460 1.08 -10.98 -16.05
N ILE A 461 -0.02 -11.70 -15.93
CA ILE A 461 -0.64 -12.06 -14.64
C ILE A 461 0.32 -12.90 -13.78
N LYS A 462 1.05 -13.85 -14.38
CA LYS A 462 1.97 -14.74 -13.65
C LYS A 462 3.23 -14.04 -13.13
N THR A 463 3.56 -12.85 -13.64
CA THR A 463 4.75 -12.09 -13.22
C THR A 463 4.48 -11.18 -12.02
N MET A 464 3.20 -10.99 -11.67
CA MET A 464 2.75 -10.22 -10.50
C MET A 464 2.37 -11.14 -9.34
#